data_e4e7b66fc0dc357df5c02c3b9c43d2f1
#
_entry.id   e4e7b66fc0dc357df5c02c3b9c43d2f1
#
_cell.length_a   1.000
_cell.length_b   1.000
_cell.length_c   1.000
_cell.angle_alpha   90.00
_cell.angle_beta   90.00
_cell.angle_gamma   90.00
#
_symmetry.space_group_name_H-M   'P 1'
#
loop_
_entity.id
_entity.type
_entity.pdbx_description
1 polymer ?
#
loop_
_entity_poly.entity_id
_entity_poly.type
_entity_poly.pdbx_seq_one_letter_code
_entity_poly.pdbx_strand_id
1 'polypeptide(L)'
;AYLSGDAATLIETYLADAGISFDELSDGARLADLQERIIEPLRQYLLQAECSGAFVLLNATAGKNAAEPTRSGLYLQVNGYEADRREIILYRGIPSVGKAHGIMPHRKWRLEAQRNVIRGWDDSHSRSHSYSDPARMPAHTYRFTEIFTLPGMSEKAMLLMLPIRGSDGKALGVCGFEVSESCFARLHSQTTKLSHFTGLLTYDDDSHMDGDSIISFFSCGADDGYYRAPGGVLAVSDFGDGILKLTGDDNTYLGMKRSYNDARTGGSFATFVMTNKSDYDSAAMDTIVKNLLLIALLTALSIAFCVFFSRSYLAPVLKSLEQLKRDEQRAHRG
;
A
#
# COMPACT_ATOMS: atom_id res chain seq x y z
N ALA A 1 14.53 -12.12 9.93
CA ALA A 1 15.42 -13.11 10.55
C ALA A 1 16.24 -12.46 11.69
N TYR A 2 16.97 -11.37 11.47
CA TYR A 2 17.81 -10.73 12.50
C TYR A 2 17.02 -10.30 13.75
N LEU A 3 15.91 -9.53 13.60
CA LEU A 3 15.09 -9.10 14.71
C LEU A 3 14.62 -10.27 15.60
N SER A 4 14.21 -11.39 14.99
CA SER A 4 13.74 -12.57 15.72
C SER A 4 14.89 -13.25 16.47
N GLY A 5 16.08 -13.38 15.87
CA GLY A 5 17.27 -13.95 16.50
C GLY A 5 17.78 -13.10 17.65
N ASP A 6 17.87 -11.78 17.46
CA ASP A 6 18.32 -10.85 18.49
C ASP A 6 17.33 -10.79 19.65
N ALA A 7 16.01 -10.77 19.37
CA ALA A 7 14.99 -10.82 20.41
C ALA A 7 15.07 -12.12 21.23
N ALA A 8 15.27 -13.29 20.58
CA ALA A 8 15.45 -14.56 21.29
C ALA A 8 16.68 -14.51 22.18
N THR A 9 17.82 -14.07 21.66
CA THR A 9 19.09 -13.95 22.41
C THR A 9 18.95 -13.01 23.61
N LEU A 10 18.32 -11.85 23.43
CA LEU A 10 18.10 -10.90 24.54
C LEU A 10 17.21 -11.50 25.62
N ILE A 11 16.13 -12.20 25.25
CA ILE A 11 15.23 -12.85 26.21
C ILE A 11 15.98 -13.95 26.96
N GLU A 12 16.69 -14.85 26.29
CA GLU A 12 17.41 -15.96 26.91
C GLU A 12 18.54 -15.47 27.80
N THR A 13 19.29 -14.45 27.38
CA THR A 13 20.34 -13.83 28.20
C THR A 13 19.74 -13.22 29.45
N TYR A 14 18.61 -12.52 29.34
CA TYR A 14 17.94 -11.96 30.51
C TYR A 14 17.50 -13.05 31.49
N LEU A 15 16.88 -14.12 30.99
CA LEU A 15 16.42 -15.23 31.84
C LEU A 15 17.58 -15.91 32.56
N ALA A 16 18.70 -16.11 31.88
CA ALA A 16 19.93 -16.67 32.47
C ALA A 16 20.53 -15.76 33.55
N ASP A 17 20.64 -14.44 33.27
CA ASP A 17 21.14 -13.45 34.24
C ASP A 17 20.26 -13.34 35.49
N ALA A 18 18.94 -13.43 35.30
CA ALA A 18 17.98 -13.37 36.38
C ALA A 18 17.78 -14.70 37.13
N GLY A 19 18.31 -15.80 36.62
CA GLY A 19 18.18 -17.14 37.16
C GLY A 19 16.72 -17.64 37.22
N ILE A 20 15.90 -17.27 36.18
CA ILE A 20 14.47 -17.60 36.14
C ILE A 20 14.14 -18.32 34.83
N SER A 21 13.05 -19.08 34.83
CA SER A 21 12.46 -19.65 33.64
C SER A 21 11.53 -18.65 32.94
N PHE A 22 11.23 -18.89 31.65
CA PHE A 22 10.30 -18.06 30.89
C PHE A 22 8.89 -18.02 31.51
N ASP A 23 8.46 -19.13 32.10
CA ASP A 23 7.14 -19.25 32.74
C ASP A 23 7.01 -18.39 34.03
N GLU A 24 8.16 -18.02 34.63
CA GLU A 24 8.24 -17.13 35.80
C GLU A 24 8.26 -15.65 35.43
N LEU A 25 8.30 -15.32 34.14
CA LEU A 25 8.32 -13.96 33.60
C LEU A 25 6.93 -13.30 33.68
N SER A 26 6.20 -13.43 34.76
CA SER A 26 4.87 -12.87 34.92
C SER A 26 4.83 -11.69 35.91
N ASP A 27 5.94 -11.37 36.53
CA ASP A 27 6.08 -10.24 37.46
C ASP A 27 6.31 -8.94 36.68
N GLY A 28 5.59 -7.88 37.06
CA GLY A 28 5.67 -6.57 36.40
C GLY A 28 7.08 -5.94 36.47
N ALA A 29 7.83 -6.17 37.56
CA ALA A 29 9.20 -5.65 37.68
C ALA A 29 10.14 -6.37 36.69
N ARG A 30 10.08 -7.71 36.61
CA ARG A 30 10.89 -8.51 35.69
C ARG A 30 10.56 -8.22 34.23
N LEU A 31 9.28 -7.99 33.92
CA LEU A 31 8.86 -7.58 32.59
C LEU A 31 9.37 -6.17 32.22
N ALA A 32 9.42 -5.26 33.21
CA ALA A 32 9.99 -3.93 32.99
C ALA A 32 11.50 -4.01 32.68
N ASP A 33 12.26 -4.78 33.44
CA ASP A 33 13.69 -4.98 33.23
C ASP A 33 13.99 -5.62 31.85
N LEU A 34 13.17 -6.58 31.43
CA LEU A 34 13.29 -7.17 30.09
C LEU A 34 12.96 -6.16 28.99
N GLN A 35 11.88 -5.38 29.15
CA GLN A 35 11.52 -4.35 28.18
C GLN A 35 12.58 -3.25 28.09
N GLU A 36 13.23 -2.91 29.19
CA GLU A 36 14.36 -1.97 29.24
C GLU A 36 15.53 -2.44 28.34
N ARG A 37 15.80 -3.75 28.32
CA ARG A 37 16.83 -4.32 27.43
C ARG A 37 16.41 -4.37 25.95
N ILE A 38 15.13 -4.51 25.68
CA ILE A 38 14.59 -4.67 24.30
C ILE A 38 14.34 -3.34 23.61
N ILE A 39 14.02 -2.27 24.35
CA ILE A 39 13.47 -1.03 23.78
C ILE A 39 14.44 -0.35 22.80
N GLU A 40 15.72 -0.24 23.14
CA GLU A 40 16.68 0.43 22.27
C GLU A 40 17.04 -0.39 21.01
N PRO A 41 17.33 -1.70 21.09
CA PRO A 41 17.43 -2.54 19.90
C PRO A 41 16.20 -2.48 18.98
N LEU A 42 14.99 -2.53 19.55
CA LEU A 42 13.75 -2.45 18.78
C LEU A 42 13.60 -1.10 18.08
N ARG A 43 13.97 0.00 18.76
CA ARG A 43 14.01 1.34 18.18
C ARG A 43 14.96 1.43 16.99
N GLN A 44 16.14 0.82 17.09
CA GLN A 44 17.10 0.77 15.98
C GLN A 44 16.53 0.01 14.77
N TYR A 45 15.88 -1.14 14.99
CA TYR A 45 15.20 -1.87 13.93
C TYR A 45 14.08 -1.06 13.27
N LEU A 46 13.26 -0.34 14.07
CA LEU A 46 12.20 0.53 13.56
C LEU A 46 12.75 1.62 12.65
N LEU A 47 13.85 2.25 13.04
CA LEU A 47 14.47 3.32 12.26
C LEU A 47 15.12 2.80 10.96
N GLN A 48 15.69 1.61 11.00
CA GLN A 48 16.35 1.00 9.83
C GLN A 48 15.37 0.41 8.82
N ALA A 49 14.23 -0.10 9.28
CA ALA A 49 13.27 -0.79 8.42
C ALA A 49 12.36 0.17 7.62
N GLU A 50 12.41 1.48 7.88
CA GLU A 50 11.55 2.50 7.24
C GLU A 50 10.03 2.15 7.29
N CYS A 51 9.60 1.44 8.33
CA CYS A 51 8.23 1.01 8.56
C CYS A 51 7.51 1.90 9.57
N SER A 52 6.21 1.74 9.74
CA SER A 52 5.40 2.52 10.68
C SER A 52 5.50 2.05 12.12
N GLY A 53 5.85 0.80 12.35
CA GLY A 53 6.01 0.26 13.69
C GLY A 53 6.89 -0.97 13.74
N ALA A 54 7.41 -1.26 14.95
CA ALA A 54 8.13 -2.48 15.24
C ALA A 54 7.71 -3.01 16.61
N PHE A 55 7.64 -4.33 16.76
CA PHE A 55 7.14 -4.95 17.97
C PHE A 55 7.84 -6.23 18.35
N VAL A 56 7.84 -6.50 19.67
CA VAL A 56 8.18 -7.77 20.29
C VAL A 56 7.05 -8.10 21.26
N LEU A 57 6.29 -9.13 21.00
CA LEU A 57 5.19 -9.60 21.84
C LEU A 57 5.56 -10.97 22.41
N LEU A 58 5.51 -11.08 23.74
CA LEU A 58 5.94 -12.27 24.47
C LEU A 58 4.75 -13.20 24.72
N ASN A 59 5.00 -14.50 24.73
CA ASN A 59 4.05 -15.49 25.21
C ASN A 59 3.89 -15.47 26.75
N ALA A 60 4.64 -14.61 27.44
CA ALA A 60 4.50 -14.38 28.86
C ALA A 60 3.22 -13.55 29.16
N THR A 61 2.45 -13.97 30.17
CA THR A 61 1.24 -13.27 30.59
C THR A 61 1.54 -12.31 31.73
N ALA A 62 1.19 -11.03 31.54
CA ALA A 62 1.18 -10.07 32.63
C ALA A 62 -0.12 -10.26 33.44
N GLY A 63 0.02 -10.45 34.76
CA GLY A 63 -1.12 -10.57 35.67
C GLY A 63 -1.84 -11.92 35.60
N LYS A 64 -1.19 -12.99 36.04
CA LYS A 64 -1.76 -14.36 36.13
C LYS A 64 -3.13 -14.43 36.84
N ASN A 65 -3.46 -13.45 37.65
CA ASN A 65 -4.71 -13.38 38.43
C ASN A 65 -5.80 -12.51 37.78
N ALA A 66 -5.54 -11.95 36.58
CA ALA A 66 -6.56 -11.20 35.85
C ALA A 66 -7.59 -12.16 35.23
N ALA A 67 -8.86 -11.76 35.19
CA ALA A 67 -9.93 -12.53 34.59
C ALA A 67 -9.65 -12.90 33.09
N GLU A 68 -8.81 -12.10 32.43
CA GLU A 68 -8.26 -12.39 31.12
C GLU A 68 -6.76 -12.07 31.13
N PRO A 69 -5.88 -13.09 31.03
CA PRO A 69 -4.44 -12.88 30.97
C PRO A 69 -4.05 -12.12 29.71
N THR A 70 -3.33 -11.01 29.87
CA THR A 70 -2.79 -10.23 28.75
C THR A 70 -1.34 -10.59 28.51
N ARG A 71 -0.97 -10.85 27.27
CA ARG A 71 0.44 -11.08 26.90
C ARG A 71 1.22 -9.76 27.06
N SER A 72 2.43 -9.85 27.55
CA SER A 72 3.35 -8.72 27.63
C SER A 72 4.04 -8.46 26.31
N GLY A 73 4.55 -7.25 26.12
CA GLY A 73 5.34 -6.92 24.93
C GLY A 73 5.67 -5.45 24.83
N LEU A 74 6.45 -5.15 23.82
CA LEU A 74 6.85 -3.81 23.46
C LEU A 74 6.44 -3.55 22.01
N TYR A 75 5.77 -2.43 21.74
CA TYR A 75 5.36 -2.01 20.42
C TYR A 75 5.60 -0.51 20.26
N LEU A 76 6.52 -0.19 19.38
CA LEU A 76 6.88 1.18 19.02
C LEU A 76 6.27 1.54 17.68
N GLN A 77 5.71 2.73 17.56
CA GLN A 77 5.17 3.27 16.31
C GLN A 77 5.80 4.62 15.99
N VAL A 78 5.90 4.93 14.71
CA VAL A 78 6.25 6.25 14.21
C VAL A 78 4.98 7.04 13.99
N ASN A 79 4.88 8.19 14.64
CA ASN A 79 3.79 9.14 14.45
C ASN A 79 4.27 10.31 13.56
N GLY A 80 3.34 10.91 12.81
CA GLY A 80 3.64 12.12 12.04
C GLY A 80 4.38 11.86 10.74
N TYR A 81 4.03 10.83 9.97
CA TYR A 81 4.55 10.62 8.62
C TYR A 81 4.31 11.79 7.67
N GLU A 82 3.27 12.57 7.94
CA GLU A 82 2.89 13.77 7.18
C GLU A 82 3.71 15.01 7.58
N ALA A 83 4.38 14.97 8.75
CA ALA A 83 5.19 16.06 9.26
C ALA A 83 6.69 15.75 9.14
N ASP A 84 7.52 16.77 8.97
CA ASP A 84 9.00 16.65 8.94
C ASP A 84 9.61 16.08 10.24
N ARG A 85 8.81 15.93 11.29
CA ARG A 85 9.22 15.37 12.58
C ARG A 85 8.57 14.03 12.82
N ARG A 86 9.32 12.97 12.58
CA ARG A 86 8.97 11.62 12.97
C ARG A 86 9.17 11.49 14.48
N GLU A 87 8.09 11.30 15.22
CA GLU A 87 8.11 11.02 16.63
C GLU A 87 7.85 9.54 16.87
N ILE A 88 8.71 8.89 17.66
CA ILE A 88 8.47 7.50 18.08
C ILE A 88 7.61 7.53 19.33
N ILE A 89 6.52 6.79 19.32
CA ILE A 89 5.59 6.63 20.42
C ILE A 89 5.53 5.19 20.90
N LEU A 90 5.25 5.00 22.17
CA LEU A 90 4.98 3.69 22.75
C LEU A 90 3.50 3.36 22.53
N TYR A 91 3.20 2.51 21.57
CA TYR A 91 1.84 1.99 21.37
C TYR A 91 1.49 0.93 22.40
N ARG A 92 2.45 0.06 22.75
CA ARG A 92 2.31 -0.98 23.75
C ARG A 92 3.62 -1.17 24.52
N GLY A 93 3.52 -1.38 25.82
CA GLY A 93 4.65 -1.60 26.73
C GLY A 93 4.43 -0.95 28.08
N ILE A 94 5.40 -1.04 28.96
CA ILE A 94 5.35 -0.44 30.28
C ILE A 94 5.67 1.05 30.16
N PRO A 95 4.77 1.97 30.57
CA PRO A 95 4.93 3.41 30.33
C PRO A 95 6.18 4.01 30.98
N SER A 96 6.60 3.50 32.14
CA SER A 96 7.82 3.97 32.81
C SER A 96 9.07 3.68 32.01
N VAL A 97 9.14 2.51 31.36
CA VAL A 97 10.23 2.11 30.47
C VAL A 97 10.29 3.05 29.25
N GLY A 98 9.17 3.24 28.55
CA GLY A 98 9.12 4.17 27.42
C GLY A 98 9.58 5.59 27.80
N LYS A 99 9.08 6.12 28.91
CA LYS A 99 9.45 7.46 29.39
C LYS A 99 10.93 7.59 29.73
N ALA A 100 11.56 6.56 30.31
CA ALA A 100 12.99 6.55 30.61
C ALA A 100 13.85 6.71 29.34
N HIS A 101 13.36 6.20 28.19
CA HIS A 101 13.98 6.35 26.86
C HIS A 101 13.46 7.55 26.03
N GLY A 102 12.68 8.45 26.64
CA GLY A 102 12.11 9.60 25.95
C GLY A 102 10.99 9.24 24.97
N ILE A 103 10.47 8.02 25.03
CA ILE A 103 9.39 7.54 24.18
C ILE A 103 8.06 7.66 24.94
N MET A 104 7.19 8.55 24.47
CA MET A 104 5.94 8.82 25.15
C MET A 104 4.88 7.76 24.83
N PRO A 105 4.08 7.34 25.83
CA PRO A 105 2.95 6.46 25.59
C PRO A 105 1.92 7.11 24.66
N HIS A 106 1.31 6.32 23.79
CA HIS A 106 0.22 6.78 22.94
C HIS A 106 -0.95 7.32 23.80
N ARG A 107 -1.57 8.43 23.42
CA ARG A 107 -2.63 9.09 24.21
C ARG A 107 -3.85 8.21 24.48
N LYS A 108 -4.15 7.30 23.57
CA LYS A 108 -5.25 6.33 23.66
C LYS A 108 -4.80 4.98 24.24
N TRP A 109 -3.57 4.92 24.76
CA TRP A 109 -3.02 3.68 25.30
C TRP A 109 -3.82 3.27 26.54
N ARG A 110 -4.47 2.12 26.46
CA ARG A 110 -5.20 1.46 27.53
C ARG A 110 -4.85 -0.03 27.53
N LEU A 111 -4.97 -0.67 28.67
CA LEU A 111 -4.80 -2.12 28.78
C LEU A 111 -5.74 -2.90 27.85
N GLU A 112 -6.91 -2.35 27.56
CA GLU A 112 -7.88 -2.89 26.63
C GLU A 112 -7.37 -2.89 25.17
N ALA A 113 -6.60 -1.88 24.75
CA ALA A 113 -5.97 -1.86 23.44
C ALA A 113 -4.92 -2.98 23.30
N GLN A 114 -4.18 -3.30 24.38
CA GLN A 114 -3.28 -4.46 24.41
C GLN A 114 -4.05 -5.76 24.25
N ARG A 115 -5.18 -5.90 24.95
CA ARG A 115 -6.07 -7.05 24.86
C ARG A 115 -6.58 -7.25 23.42
N ASN A 116 -7.04 -6.18 22.77
CA ASN A 116 -7.60 -6.24 21.43
C ASN A 116 -6.56 -6.49 20.33
N VAL A 117 -5.32 -5.99 20.46
CA VAL A 117 -4.24 -6.34 19.54
C VAL A 117 -3.96 -7.84 19.56
N ILE A 118 -4.06 -8.48 20.72
CA ILE A 118 -3.89 -9.94 20.84
C ILE A 118 -5.12 -10.68 20.33
N ARG A 119 -6.35 -10.17 20.61
CA ARG A 119 -7.59 -10.77 20.10
C ARG A 119 -7.71 -10.65 18.59
N GLY A 120 -7.43 -9.50 18.00
CA GLY A 120 -7.38 -9.36 16.54
C GLY A 120 -6.39 -10.33 15.91
N TRP A 121 -5.36 -10.67 16.61
CA TRP A 121 -4.41 -11.69 16.23
C TRP A 121 -5.00 -13.12 16.31
N ASP A 122 -5.77 -13.42 17.34
CA ASP A 122 -6.36 -14.76 17.57
C ASP A 122 -7.72 -14.92 16.87
N ASP A 123 -8.56 -13.86 16.78
CA ASP A 123 -9.95 -13.93 16.34
C ASP A 123 -10.16 -13.61 14.84
N SER A 124 -9.40 -12.67 14.27
CA SER A 124 -9.52 -12.32 12.86
C SER A 124 -9.00 -13.41 11.92
N HIS A 125 -8.18 -14.32 12.45
CA HIS A 125 -7.50 -15.37 11.71
C HIS A 125 -8.14 -16.74 11.87
N SER A 126 -9.23 -16.84 12.62
CA SER A 126 -9.91 -18.11 12.90
C SER A 126 -10.62 -18.69 11.68
N ARG A 127 -10.81 -17.91 10.62
CA ARG A 127 -11.51 -18.39 9.42
C ARG A 127 -10.63 -19.06 8.37
N SER A 128 -9.36 -18.80 8.37
CA SER A 128 -8.54 -19.31 7.27
C SER A 128 -7.22 -19.91 7.64
N HIS A 129 -6.90 -20.35 8.73
CA HIS A 129 -5.69 -21.21 8.85
C HIS A 129 -5.11 -21.30 10.27
N SER A 130 -4.85 -22.49 10.66
CA SER A 130 -4.21 -23.04 11.85
C SER A 130 -2.80 -22.47 12.20
N TYR A 131 -2.47 -21.25 11.77
CA TYR A 131 -1.16 -20.63 11.90
C TYR A 131 -1.10 -19.38 12.79
N SER A 132 -2.18 -19.05 13.47
CA SER A 132 -2.21 -17.90 14.41
C SER A 132 -1.45 -18.14 15.71
N ASP A 133 -1.07 -19.38 15.98
CA ASP A 133 -0.25 -19.73 17.13
C ASP A 133 1.23 -19.65 16.75
N PRO A 134 2.03 -18.73 17.35
CA PRO A 134 3.48 -18.66 17.12
C PRO A 134 4.21 -19.97 17.34
N ALA A 135 3.66 -20.83 18.22
CA ALA A 135 4.21 -22.16 18.47
C ALA A 135 4.12 -23.08 17.24
N ARG A 136 3.14 -22.85 16.37
CA ARG A 136 2.92 -23.64 15.15
C ARG A 136 3.56 -23.06 13.90
N MET A 137 4.08 -21.83 13.94
CA MET A 137 4.80 -21.26 12.80
C MET A 137 6.13 -22.01 12.61
N PRO A 138 6.48 -22.49 11.41
CA PRO A 138 7.81 -23.04 11.17
C PRO A 138 8.89 -22.01 11.51
N ALA A 139 10.00 -22.46 12.08
CA ALA A 139 11.17 -21.59 12.31
C ALA A 139 11.60 -20.96 10.98
N HIS A 140 11.92 -19.66 10.97
CA HIS A 140 12.35 -18.88 9.81
C HIS A 140 11.25 -18.53 8.77
N THR A 141 9.98 -18.82 9.03
CA THR A 141 8.89 -18.29 8.22
C THR A 141 8.43 -16.95 8.77
N TYR A 142 8.17 -16.01 7.87
CA TYR A 142 7.45 -14.79 8.21
C TYR A 142 6.03 -14.86 7.66
N ARG A 143 5.15 -14.05 8.20
CA ARG A 143 3.76 -13.98 7.77
C ARG A 143 3.27 -12.54 7.80
N PHE A 144 2.44 -12.19 6.83
CA PHE A 144 1.68 -10.95 6.87
C PHE A 144 0.31 -11.20 7.49
N THR A 145 -0.18 -10.24 8.28
CA THR A 145 -1.58 -10.22 8.71
C THR A 145 -2.45 -9.65 7.60
N GLU A 146 -3.74 -9.83 7.72
CA GLU A 146 -4.71 -9.07 6.97
C GLU A 146 -4.53 -7.56 7.21
N ILE A 147 -5.09 -6.74 6.30
CA ILE A 147 -5.17 -5.29 6.50
C ILE A 147 -6.31 -5.02 7.47
N PHE A 148 -6.00 -4.48 8.64
CA PHE A 148 -6.97 -4.23 9.70
C PHE A 148 -6.66 -2.92 10.43
N THR A 149 -7.62 -2.42 11.20
CA THR A 149 -7.39 -1.24 12.05
C THR A 149 -6.92 -1.67 13.43
N LEU A 150 -5.73 -1.21 13.81
CA LEU A 150 -5.21 -1.47 15.16
C LEU A 150 -6.12 -0.83 16.22
N PRO A 151 -6.38 -1.54 17.35
CA PRO A 151 -7.21 -1.02 18.41
C PRO A 151 -6.76 0.33 18.93
N GLY A 152 -7.68 1.29 18.96
CA GLY A 152 -7.39 2.67 19.38
C GLY A 152 -6.74 3.55 18.32
N MET A 153 -6.46 3.02 17.13
CA MET A 153 -6.02 3.75 15.96
C MET A 153 -7.20 4.01 15.02
N SER A 154 -7.05 4.96 14.10
CA SER A 154 -8.03 5.24 13.04
C SER A 154 -7.54 4.78 11.67
N GLU A 155 -6.29 4.36 11.59
CA GLU A 155 -5.59 4.02 10.38
C GLU A 155 -5.51 2.50 10.23
N LYS A 156 -5.58 2.03 9.01
CA LYS A 156 -5.37 0.62 8.67
C LYS A 156 -3.88 0.28 8.74
N ALA A 157 -3.57 -0.94 9.13
CA ALA A 157 -2.22 -1.47 9.21
C ALA A 157 -2.17 -2.93 8.75
N MET A 158 -0.99 -3.34 8.35
CA MET A 158 -0.62 -4.73 8.07
C MET A 158 0.65 -5.05 8.85
N LEU A 159 0.71 -6.21 9.49
CA LEU A 159 1.88 -6.62 10.27
C LEU A 159 2.64 -7.74 9.54
N LEU A 160 3.95 -7.56 9.46
CA LEU A 160 4.88 -8.63 9.12
C LEU A 160 5.35 -9.28 10.42
N MET A 161 5.09 -10.57 10.59
CA MET A 161 5.31 -11.31 11.81
C MET A 161 6.37 -12.40 11.66
N LEU A 162 7.22 -12.54 12.68
CA LEU A 162 8.21 -13.61 12.79
C LEU A 162 8.10 -14.24 14.17
N PRO A 163 8.16 -15.59 14.29
CA PRO A 163 8.18 -16.25 15.59
C PRO A 163 9.53 -16.01 16.28
N ILE A 164 9.48 -15.77 17.58
CA ILE A 164 10.66 -15.77 18.46
C ILE A 164 10.72 -17.15 19.11
N ARG A 165 11.82 -17.89 18.86
CA ARG A 165 12.03 -19.21 19.42
C ARG A 165 13.28 -19.23 20.26
N GLY A 166 13.19 -19.84 21.41
CA GLY A 166 14.35 -20.13 22.23
C GLY A 166 15.25 -21.21 21.61
N SER A 167 16.41 -21.37 22.19
CA SER A 167 17.41 -22.40 21.82
C SER A 167 16.87 -23.83 21.99
N ASP A 168 15.88 -24.01 22.87
CA ASP A 168 15.15 -25.27 23.08
C ASP A 168 14.00 -25.48 22.07
N GLY A 169 13.80 -24.54 21.16
CA GLY A 169 12.72 -24.55 20.15
C GLY A 169 11.36 -24.08 20.66
N LYS A 170 11.22 -23.73 21.94
CA LYS A 170 9.96 -23.18 22.49
C LYS A 170 9.65 -21.81 21.87
N ALA A 171 8.37 -21.56 21.68
CA ALA A 171 7.90 -20.24 21.22
C ALA A 171 7.90 -19.26 22.40
N LEU A 172 8.85 -18.32 22.39
CA LEU A 172 8.94 -17.23 23.38
C LEU A 172 7.97 -16.08 23.05
N GLY A 173 7.60 -15.93 21.78
CA GLY A 173 6.72 -14.85 21.34
C GLY A 173 6.77 -14.67 19.83
N VAL A 174 6.40 -13.47 19.43
CA VAL A 174 6.52 -13.00 18.03
C VAL A 174 7.10 -11.59 18.01
N CYS A 175 7.82 -11.29 16.97
CA CYS A 175 8.27 -9.94 16.66
C CYS A 175 7.93 -9.58 15.22
N GLY A 176 8.04 -8.33 14.88
CA GLY A 176 7.79 -7.92 13.51
C GLY A 176 7.73 -6.43 13.31
N PHE A 177 7.21 -6.09 12.13
CA PHE A 177 7.09 -4.73 11.65
C PHE A 177 5.65 -4.43 11.25
N GLU A 178 5.28 -3.17 11.37
CA GLU A 178 3.99 -2.64 10.93
C GLU A 178 4.20 -1.78 9.68
N VAL A 179 3.33 -1.95 8.71
CA VAL A 179 3.14 -1.01 7.61
C VAL A 179 1.75 -0.42 7.74
N SER A 180 1.65 0.86 8.05
CA SER A 180 0.38 1.57 8.10
C SER A 180 0.01 2.16 6.72
N GLU A 181 -1.24 2.57 6.55
CA GLU A 181 -1.73 3.16 5.31
C GLU A 181 -0.94 4.44 4.95
N SER A 182 -0.67 5.31 5.91
CA SER A 182 0.14 6.51 5.69
C SER A 182 1.61 6.19 5.36
N CYS A 183 2.18 5.15 5.99
CA CYS A 183 3.51 4.66 5.65
C CYS A 183 3.55 4.13 4.21
N PHE A 184 2.58 3.31 3.84
CA PHE A 184 2.43 2.80 2.48
C PHE A 184 2.27 3.93 1.47
N ALA A 185 1.36 4.88 1.73
CA ALA A 185 1.14 6.04 0.87
C ALA A 185 2.43 6.84 0.67
N ARG A 186 3.18 7.12 1.73
CA ARG A 186 4.45 7.84 1.65
C ARG A 186 5.52 7.12 0.84
N LEU A 187 5.65 5.81 1.00
CA LEU A 187 6.64 5.01 0.27
C LEU A 187 6.32 4.89 -1.21
N HIS A 188 5.06 4.98 -1.57
CA HIS A 188 4.56 4.78 -2.93
C HIS A 188 3.95 6.04 -3.55
N SER A 189 3.98 7.20 -2.86
CA SER A 189 3.59 8.47 -3.46
C SER A 189 4.53 8.81 -4.60
N GLN A 190 3.97 9.02 -5.78
CA GLN A 190 4.74 9.38 -6.97
C GLN A 190 4.61 10.86 -7.24
N THR A 191 5.73 11.56 -7.21
CA THR A 191 5.86 12.97 -7.60
C THR A 191 6.00 13.14 -9.12
N THR A 192 5.44 12.25 -9.93
CA THR A 192 5.60 12.33 -11.38
C THR A 192 4.63 13.33 -12.00
N LYS A 193 5.14 14.17 -12.90
CA LYS A 193 4.37 15.07 -13.77
C LYS A 193 3.40 14.35 -14.73
N LEU A 194 3.42 13.03 -14.76
CA LEU A 194 2.53 12.17 -15.53
C LEU A 194 1.32 11.83 -14.65
N SER A 195 0.40 12.79 -14.53
CA SER A 195 -0.99 12.63 -14.08
C SER A 195 -1.32 11.46 -13.13
N HIS A 196 -1.70 11.81 -11.93
CA HIS A 196 -2.73 11.24 -11.07
C HIS A 196 -2.91 9.71 -11.10
N PHE A 197 -1.82 8.92 -10.94
CA PHE A 197 -1.95 7.50 -10.72
C PHE A 197 -2.22 7.21 -9.24
N THR A 198 -3.19 6.35 -9.01
CA THR A 198 -3.47 5.78 -7.69
C THR A 198 -2.98 4.35 -7.67
N GLY A 199 -2.18 4.02 -6.66
CA GLY A 199 -1.78 2.66 -6.35
C GLY A 199 -2.70 2.05 -5.30
N LEU A 200 -2.97 0.75 -5.41
CA LEU A 200 -3.73 0.00 -4.43
C LEU A 200 -3.03 -1.33 -4.18
N LEU A 201 -2.97 -1.72 -2.91
CA LEU A 201 -2.49 -3.03 -2.47
C LEU A 201 -3.58 -3.72 -1.65
N THR A 202 -3.91 -4.94 -2.01
CA THR A 202 -4.81 -5.80 -1.25
C THR A 202 -4.31 -7.23 -1.26
N TYR A 203 -4.91 -8.09 -0.43
CA TYR A 203 -4.76 -9.53 -0.60
C TYR A 203 -5.69 -10.04 -1.70
N ASP A 204 -5.25 -11.03 -2.44
CA ASP A 204 -6.02 -11.68 -3.50
C ASP A 204 -6.67 -12.94 -2.92
N ASP A 205 -7.54 -12.74 -1.93
CA ASP A 205 -8.26 -13.78 -1.21
C ASP A 205 -9.67 -13.31 -0.78
N ASP A 206 -10.50 -14.25 -0.32
CA ASP A 206 -11.89 -14.00 0.06
C ASP A 206 -12.03 -13.08 1.30
N SER A 207 -10.97 -12.83 2.07
CA SER A 207 -11.02 -11.96 3.23
C SER A 207 -10.96 -10.48 2.87
N HIS A 208 -10.38 -10.17 1.71
CA HIS A 208 -10.19 -8.81 1.20
C HIS A 208 -10.99 -8.54 -0.06
N MET A 209 -11.51 -9.61 -0.69
CA MET A 209 -12.35 -9.54 -1.88
C MET A 209 -13.68 -10.28 -1.61
N ASP A 210 -14.79 -9.65 -1.96
CA ASP A 210 -16.12 -10.27 -1.96
C ASP A 210 -16.61 -10.35 -3.41
N GLY A 211 -16.42 -11.52 -4.02
CA GLY A 211 -16.65 -11.71 -5.44
C GLY A 211 -15.82 -10.74 -6.28
N ASP A 212 -16.51 -9.87 -7.02
CA ASP A 212 -15.89 -8.84 -7.86
C ASP A 212 -15.66 -7.50 -7.10
N SER A 213 -15.61 -7.51 -5.77
CA SER A 213 -15.43 -6.31 -4.96
C SER A 213 -14.23 -6.41 -4.03
N ILE A 214 -13.43 -5.35 -3.94
CA ILE A 214 -12.32 -5.21 -3.01
C ILE A 214 -12.85 -4.49 -1.76
N ILE A 215 -12.79 -5.15 -0.61
CA ILE A 215 -13.35 -4.64 0.65
C ILE A 215 -12.30 -4.10 1.63
N SER A 216 -11.05 -4.53 1.48
CA SER A 216 -9.96 -4.05 2.34
C SER A 216 -8.67 -3.88 1.53
N PHE A 217 -8.07 -2.69 1.60
CA PHE A 217 -6.88 -2.34 0.84
C PHE A 217 -6.14 -1.16 1.45
N PHE A 218 -4.87 -1.03 1.08
CA PHE A 218 -4.11 0.21 1.16
C PHE A 218 -4.19 0.95 -0.15
N SER A 219 -4.24 2.28 -0.08
CA SER A 219 -4.20 3.13 -1.26
C SER A 219 -3.13 4.20 -1.13
N CYS A 220 -2.54 4.58 -2.25
CA CYS A 220 -1.64 5.72 -2.36
C CYS A 220 -1.98 6.47 -3.65
N GLY A 221 -1.82 7.77 -3.64
CA GLY A 221 -2.09 8.62 -4.80
C GLY A 221 -0.95 9.56 -5.11
N ALA A 222 -1.10 10.35 -6.17
CA ALA A 222 -0.22 11.47 -6.44
C ALA A 222 -0.42 12.56 -5.36
N ASP A 223 0.67 13.11 -4.86
CA ASP A 223 0.69 14.04 -3.72
C ASP A 223 0.46 15.49 -4.15
N ASP A 224 -0.64 15.76 -4.88
CA ASP A 224 -0.97 17.13 -5.31
C ASP A 224 -2.15 17.78 -4.55
N GLY A 225 -2.58 17.16 -3.45
CA GLY A 225 -3.61 17.69 -2.55
C GLY A 225 -5.06 17.66 -3.08
N TYR A 226 -5.28 17.33 -4.35
CA TYR A 226 -6.60 17.24 -4.95
C TYR A 226 -7.09 15.81 -5.14
N TYR A 227 -6.22 14.85 -4.99
CA TYR A 227 -6.51 13.46 -5.23
C TYR A 227 -6.83 12.74 -3.91
N ARG A 228 -8.07 12.39 -3.70
CA ARG A 228 -8.43 11.46 -2.63
C ARG A 228 -8.18 10.04 -3.11
N ALA A 229 -7.34 9.34 -2.38
CA ALA A 229 -7.22 7.90 -2.53
C ALA A 229 -8.61 7.24 -2.37
N PRO A 230 -8.92 6.19 -3.14
CA PRO A 230 -10.20 5.51 -3.02
C PRO A 230 -10.39 4.99 -1.60
N GLY A 231 -11.60 5.16 -1.07
CA GLY A 231 -12.04 4.63 0.21
C GLY A 231 -13.23 3.69 0.03
N GLY A 232 -13.60 2.98 1.09
CA GLY A 232 -14.77 2.11 1.07
C GLY A 232 -14.56 0.81 0.29
N VAL A 233 -15.63 0.34 -0.37
CA VAL A 233 -15.64 -0.88 -1.19
C VAL A 233 -15.48 -0.49 -2.67
N LEU A 234 -14.65 -1.21 -3.39
CA LEU A 234 -14.42 -1.00 -4.82
C LEU A 234 -14.96 -2.18 -5.63
N ALA A 235 -16.03 -1.97 -6.38
CA ALA A 235 -16.52 -2.96 -7.34
C ALA A 235 -15.57 -3.04 -8.54
N VAL A 236 -15.17 -4.24 -8.92
CA VAL A 236 -14.24 -4.50 -10.03
C VAL A 236 -15.03 -5.09 -11.20
N SER A 237 -14.82 -4.58 -12.40
CA SER A 237 -15.40 -5.11 -13.62
C SER A 237 -14.39 -5.03 -14.75
N ASP A 238 -14.53 -5.89 -15.76
CA ASP A 238 -13.70 -5.83 -16.95
C ASP A 238 -14.09 -4.64 -17.83
N PHE A 239 -13.11 -3.87 -18.29
CA PHE A 239 -13.29 -2.78 -19.23
C PHE A 239 -12.83 -3.16 -20.65
N GLY A 240 -12.07 -4.24 -20.78
CA GLY A 240 -11.47 -4.73 -22.01
C GLY A 240 -9.95 -4.51 -22.11
N ASP A 241 -9.30 -5.26 -22.94
CA ASP A 241 -7.85 -5.21 -23.18
C ASP A 241 -6.97 -5.36 -21.92
N GLY A 242 -7.46 -6.12 -20.93
CA GLY A 242 -6.77 -6.30 -19.65
C GLY A 242 -6.87 -5.11 -18.70
N ILE A 243 -7.69 -4.12 -19.04
CA ILE A 243 -7.99 -2.97 -18.21
C ILE A 243 -9.21 -3.30 -17.36
N LEU A 244 -9.12 -3.05 -16.07
CA LEU A 244 -10.20 -3.19 -15.11
C LEU A 244 -10.81 -1.82 -14.80
N LYS A 245 -12.12 -1.82 -14.62
CA LYS A 245 -12.88 -0.69 -14.11
C LYS A 245 -13.18 -0.94 -12.65
N LEU A 246 -12.70 -0.05 -11.78
CA LEU A 246 -12.94 -0.06 -10.35
C LEU A 246 -13.91 1.09 -10.01
N THR A 247 -15.04 0.75 -9.41
CA THR A 247 -16.07 1.72 -9.06
C THR A 247 -16.22 1.78 -7.54
N GLY A 248 -15.95 2.93 -6.96
CA GLY A 248 -16.22 3.26 -5.56
C GLY A 248 -17.42 4.19 -5.43
N ASP A 249 -17.69 4.64 -4.20
CA ASP A 249 -18.84 5.48 -3.89
C ASP A 249 -18.79 6.84 -4.63
N ASP A 250 -17.61 7.45 -4.70
CA ASP A 250 -17.45 8.80 -5.25
C ASP A 250 -16.80 8.83 -6.65
N ASN A 251 -16.05 7.81 -7.00
CA ASN A 251 -15.21 7.83 -8.21
C ASN A 251 -15.15 6.48 -8.91
N THR A 252 -14.87 6.56 -10.21
CA THR A 252 -14.56 5.39 -11.05
C THR A 252 -13.12 5.51 -11.54
N TYR A 253 -12.39 4.41 -11.45
CA TYR A 253 -10.99 4.29 -11.87
C TYR A 253 -10.86 3.27 -13.00
N LEU A 254 -9.87 3.49 -13.86
CA LEU A 254 -9.41 2.51 -14.85
C LEU A 254 -7.99 2.11 -14.50
N GLY A 255 -7.70 0.83 -14.47
CA GLY A 255 -6.40 0.35 -14.05
C GLY A 255 -6.09 -1.07 -14.44
N MET A 256 -4.90 -1.50 -14.08
CA MET A 256 -4.42 -2.86 -14.31
C MET A 256 -4.11 -3.53 -12.97
N LYS A 257 -4.45 -4.81 -12.88
CA LYS A 257 -4.15 -5.69 -11.74
C LYS A 257 -2.88 -6.49 -12.01
N ARG A 258 -2.06 -6.63 -10.99
CA ARG A 258 -0.98 -7.61 -10.96
C ARG A 258 -1.03 -8.41 -9.68
N SER A 259 -1.18 -9.73 -9.79
CA SER A 259 -1.16 -10.65 -8.66
C SER A 259 0.24 -11.20 -8.42
N TYR A 260 0.57 -11.37 -7.14
CA TYR A 260 1.82 -11.95 -6.67
C TYR A 260 1.52 -13.04 -5.64
N ASN A 261 2.08 -14.21 -5.88
CA ASN A 261 2.01 -15.30 -4.91
C ASN A 261 3.35 -15.37 -4.17
N ASP A 262 3.31 -15.21 -2.86
CA ASP A 262 4.48 -15.42 -2.02
C ASP A 262 4.56 -16.90 -1.63
N ALA A 263 5.43 -17.64 -2.29
CA ALA A 263 5.63 -19.07 -2.03
C ALA A 263 6.12 -19.37 -0.60
N ARG A 264 6.64 -18.38 0.13
CA ARG A 264 7.15 -18.57 1.49
C ARG A 264 6.06 -18.44 2.54
N THR A 265 5.13 -17.52 2.33
CA THR A 265 4.03 -17.27 3.26
C THR A 265 2.74 -17.93 2.84
N GLY A 266 2.63 -18.38 1.58
CA GLY A 266 1.41 -18.87 0.98
C GLY A 266 0.37 -17.75 0.76
N GLY A 267 0.74 -16.49 0.98
CA GLY A 267 -0.13 -15.32 0.76
C GLY A 267 -0.16 -14.92 -0.70
N SER A 268 -1.32 -14.53 -1.18
CA SER A 268 -1.51 -13.93 -2.50
C SER A 268 -1.84 -12.46 -2.34
N PHE A 269 -1.10 -11.60 -3.05
CA PHE A 269 -1.29 -10.16 -3.05
C PHE A 269 -1.69 -9.69 -4.43
N ALA A 270 -2.56 -8.70 -4.49
CA ALA A 270 -2.90 -7.98 -5.70
C ALA A 270 -2.51 -6.51 -5.57
N THR A 271 -1.80 -6.02 -6.57
CA THR A 271 -1.54 -4.59 -6.73
C THR A 271 -2.32 -4.07 -7.93
N PHE A 272 -2.85 -2.87 -7.79
CA PHE A 272 -3.52 -2.16 -8.87
C PHE A 272 -2.79 -0.84 -9.09
N VAL A 273 -2.62 -0.48 -10.34
CA VAL A 273 -2.22 0.86 -10.76
C VAL A 273 -3.34 1.40 -11.60
N MET A 274 -3.93 2.49 -11.17
CA MET A 274 -5.16 3.03 -11.78
C MET A 274 -5.13 4.54 -11.88
N THR A 275 -5.93 5.08 -12.79
CA THR A 275 -6.18 6.50 -12.94
C THR A 275 -7.67 6.79 -12.85
N ASN A 276 -8.05 8.00 -12.49
CA ASN A 276 -9.45 8.38 -12.48
C ASN A 276 -10.01 8.34 -13.93
N LYS A 277 -11.18 7.74 -14.08
CA LYS A 277 -11.83 7.63 -15.40
C LYS A 277 -12.10 9.00 -16.02
N SER A 278 -12.44 10.03 -15.21
CA SER A 278 -12.64 11.38 -15.71
C SER A 278 -11.40 11.98 -16.35
N ASP A 279 -10.21 11.71 -15.79
CA ASP A 279 -8.93 12.20 -16.30
C ASP A 279 -8.57 11.49 -17.59
N TYR A 280 -8.80 10.17 -17.63
CA TYR A 280 -8.64 9.39 -18.85
C TYR A 280 -9.54 9.89 -19.97
N ASP A 281 -10.85 10.09 -19.70
CA ASP A 281 -11.82 10.58 -20.68
C ASP A 281 -11.45 11.99 -21.16
N SER A 282 -10.99 12.87 -20.27
CA SER A 282 -10.52 14.22 -20.63
C SER A 282 -9.29 14.20 -21.52
N ALA A 283 -8.29 13.37 -21.20
CA ALA A 283 -7.08 13.22 -22.01
C ALA A 283 -7.39 12.61 -23.39
N ALA A 284 -8.29 11.63 -23.43
CA ALA A 284 -8.75 11.04 -24.69
C ALA A 284 -9.48 12.07 -25.55
N MET A 285 -10.37 12.86 -24.95
CA MET A 285 -11.11 13.93 -25.65
C MET A 285 -10.16 15.01 -26.20
N ASP A 286 -9.17 15.45 -25.40
CA ASP A 286 -8.15 16.41 -25.85
C ASP A 286 -7.36 15.88 -27.07
N THR A 287 -7.02 14.61 -27.06
CA THR A 287 -6.33 13.93 -28.17
C THR A 287 -7.23 13.86 -29.43
N ILE A 288 -8.51 13.52 -29.25
CA ILE A 288 -9.49 13.49 -30.36
C ILE A 288 -9.66 14.88 -30.97
N VAL A 289 -9.81 15.92 -30.14
CA VAL A 289 -9.95 17.31 -30.61
C VAL A 289 -8.71 17.76 -31.38
N LYS A 290 -7.50 17.48 -30.89
CA LYS A 290 -6.24 17.80 -31.58
C LYS A 290 -6.15 17.10 -32.92
N ASN A 291 -6.52 15.82 -32.99
CA ASN A 291 -6.49 15.06 -34.27
C ASN A 291 -7.52 15.60 -35.24
N LEU A 292 -8.74 15.95 -34.79
CA LEU A 292 -9.75 16.56 -35.64
C LEU A 292 -9.32 17.92 -36.20
N LEU A 293 -8.68 18.76 -35.37
CA LEU A 293 -8.12 20.04 -35.81
C LEU A 293 -7.02 19.84 -36.86
N LEU A 294 -6.14 18.85 -36.65
CA LEU A 294 -5.09 18.51 -37.62
C LEU A 294 -5.70 18.06 -38.96
N ILE A 295 -6.70 17.18 -38.95
CA ILE A 295 -7.39 16.72 -40.16
C ILE A 295 -8.07 17.89 -40.87
N ALA A 296 -8.76 18.78 -40.14
CA ALA A 296 -9.40 19.96 -40.67
C ALA A 296 -8.37 20.89 -41.35
N LEU A 297 -7.21 21.10 -40.69
CA LEU A 297 -6.12 21.91 -41.24
C LEU A 297 -5.57 21.31 -42.55
N LEU A 298 -5.27 19.99 -42.55
CA LEU A 298 -4.77 19.30 -43.73
C LEU A 298 -5.77 19.33 -44.89
N THR A 299 -7.07 19.19 -44.58
CA THR A 299 -8.15 19.29 -45.56
C THR A 299 -8.21 20.70 -46.14
N ALA A 300 -8.15 21.74 -45.30
CA ALA A 300 -8.14 23.13 -45.77
C ALA A 300 -6.93 23.44 -46.66
N LEU A 301 -5.74 22.96 -46.26
CA LEU A 301 -4.52 23.08 -47.07
C LEU A 301 -4.65 22.36 -48.42
N SER A 302 -5.23 21.16 -48.45
CA SER A 302 -5.48 20.40 -49.70
C SER A 302 -6.44 21.16 -50.62
N ILE A 303 -7.52 21.71 -50.10
CA ILE A 303 -8.46 22.50 -50.88
C ILE A 303 -7.77 23.75 -51.43
N ALA A 304 -7.03 24.48 -50.58
CA ALA A 304 -6.27 25.66 -51.02
C ALA A 304 -5.26 25.31 -52.13
N PHE A 305 -4.55 24.20 -51.98
CA PHE A 305 -3.63 23.70 -52.99
C PHE A 305 -4.36 23.37 -54.30
N CYS A 306 -5.47 22.66 -54.27
CA CYS A 306 -6.29 22.32 -55.44
C CYS A 306 -6.77 23.59 -56.16
N VAL A 307 -7.26 24.58 -55.41
CA VAL A 307 -7.73 25.86 -55.96
C VAL A 307 -6.55 26.63 -56.58
N PHE A 308 -5.43 26.70 -55.90
CA PHE A 308 -4.22 27.34 -56.41
C PHE A 308 -3.74 26.67 -57.71
N PHE A 309 -3.60 25.33 -57.68
CA PHE A 309 -3.16 24.57 -58.84
C PHE A 309 -4.14 24.72 -60.02
N SER A 310 -5.42 24.62 -59.77
CA SER A 310 -6.46 24.81 -60.80
C SER A 310 -6.37 26.18 -61.45
N ARG A 311 -6.21 27.26 -60.64
CA ARG A 311 -6.12 28.62 -61.20
C ARG A 311 -4.78 28.93 -61.87
N SER A 312 -3.69 28.45 -61.29
CA SER A 312 -2.32 28.80 -61.76
C SER A 312 -1.86 27.96 -62.95
N TYR A 313 -2.33 26.73 -63.06
CA TYR A 313 -1.86 25.80 -64.09
C TYR A 313 -2.97 25.32 -65.02
N LEU A 314 -4.09 24.80 -64.53
CA LEU A 314 -5.13 24.24 -65.37
C LEU A 314 -5.89 25.30 -66.17
N ALA A 315 -6.25 26.43 -65.61
CA ALA A 315 -7.02 27.45 -66.28
C ALA A 315 -6.23 28.09 -67.48
N PRO A 316 -4.92 28.45 -67.35
CA PRO A 316 -4.13 28.92 -68.49
C PRO A 316 -3.97 27.87 -69.60
N VAL A 317 -3.73 26.60 -69.23
CA VAL A 317 -3.59 25.51 -70.22
C VAL A 317 -4.88 25.29 -70.97
N LEU A 318 -6.04 25.26 -70.28
CA LEU A 318 -7.34 25.15 -70.96
C LEU A 318 -7.60 26.33 -71.93
N LYS A 319 -7.27 27.55 -71.47
CA LYS A 319 -7.42 28.75 -72.33
C LYS A 319 -6.53 28.69 -73.54
N SER A 320 -5.30 28.21 -73.42
CA SER A 320 -4.41 28.00 -74.57
C SER A 320 -4.90 26.94 -75.58
N LEU A 321 -5.44 25.83 -75.05
CA LEU A 321 -6.07 24.77 -75.83
C LEU A 321 -7.32 25.27 -76.60
N GLU A 322 -8.16 26.07 -75.92
CA GLU A 322 -9.32 26.71 -76.60
C GLU A 322 -8.91 27.69 -77.67
N GLN A 323 -7.83 28.44 -77.52
CA GLN A 323 -7.29 29.32 -78.57
C GLN A 323 -6.80 28.52 -79.71
N LEU A 324 -5.99 27.46 -79.52
CA LEU A 324 -5.53 26.58 -80.55
C LEU A 324 -6.70 25.98 -81.36
N LYS A 325 -7.72 25.48 -80.73
CA LYS A 325 -8.92 24.94 -81.35
C LYS A 325 -9.69 25.97 -82.18
N ARG A 326 -9.77 27.22 -81.74
CA ARG A 326 -10.38 28.32 -82.47
C ARG A 326 -9.55 28.71 -83.67
N ASP A 327 -8.24 28.71 -83.56
CA ASP A 327 -7.33 29.03 -84.68
C ASP A 327 -7.32 27.91 -85.77
N GLU A 328 -7.43 26.63 -85.35
CA GLU A 328 -7.63 25.50 -86.22
C GLU A 328 -8.96 25.58 -87.03
N GLN A 329 -10.05 25.91 -86.30
CA GLN A 329 -11.36 26.13 -86.98
C GLN A 329 -11.40 27.33 -87.89
N ARG A 330 -10.58 28.36 -87.65
CA ARG A 330 -10.44 29.49 -88.58
C ARG A 330 -9.61 29.11 -89.82
N ALA A 331 -8.58 28.31 -89.63
CA ALA A 331 -7.74 27.80 -90.75
C ALA A 331 -8.51 26.85 -91.68
N HIS A 332 -9.51 26.14 -91.18
CA HIS A 332 -10.32 25.26 -92.04
C HIS A 332 -11.49 25.98 -92.72
N ARG A 333 -11.74 27.28 -92.46
CA ARG A 333 -12.79 28.09 -93.11
C ARG A 333 -12.27 29.14 -94.09
N GLY A 334 -10.99 29.27 -94.24
CA GLY A 334 -10.34 30.10 -95.27
C GLY A 334 -9.78 29.22 -96.41
#